data_0b99265ec03fde0a4add3fbc09bd67ce
#
_entry.id   0b99265ec03fde0a4add3fbc09bd67ce
#
_cell.length_a   1.000
_cell.length_b   1.000
_cell.length_c   1.000
_cell.angle_alpha   90.00
_cell.angle_beta   90.00
_cell.angle_gamma   90.00
#
_symmetry.space_group_name_H-M   'P 1'
#
loop_
_entity.id
_entity.type
_entity.pdbx_description
1 polymer ?
#
loop_
_entity_poly.entity_id
_entity_poly.type
_entity_poly.pdbx_seq_one_letter_code
_entity_poly.pdbx_strand_id
1 'polypeptide(L)'
;MQAPAPLNDRGLVLRWLRGDDLPWLRELYATTRANEMAPLPWPAAQKRHFLDQQFALQHDHFVRYYVGADFLAIEQCGGRPIGRYYVARSDIFHVVDIAVTPAHYRQGIGTALIAHTLAQAADGGSNVLLHVNKFNDRAMKLYLRLGFAVSEDAGSHWQMRWSPTKPR
;
A
#
# COMPACT_ATOMS: atom_id res chain seq x y z
N MET A 1 7.37 14.71 5.91
CA MET A 1 6.65 13.71 6.75
C MET A 1 7.68 12.73 7.29
N GLN A 2 7.62 12.42 8.57
CA GLN A 2 8.54 11.51 9.23
C GLN A 2 7.94 10.10 9.29
N ALA A 3 8.76 9.06 9.05
CA ALA A 3 8.31 7.68 9.19
C ALA A 3 7.89 7.39 10.65
N PRO A 4 6.98 6.41 10.89
CA PRO A 4 6.70 5.92 12.23
C PRO A 4 7.97 5.46 12.93
N ALA A 5 8.06 5.66 14.26
CA ALA A 5 9.27 5.34 15.05
C ALA A 5 9.85 3.94 14.76
N PRO A 6 9.05 2.84 14.67
CA PRO A 6 9.57 1.51 14.33
C PRO A 6 10.27 1.42 12.97
N LEU A 7 9.96 2.34 12.04
CA LEU A 7 10.62 2.40 10.73
C LEU A 7 11.86 3.29 10.78
N ASN A 8 11.85 4.38 11.55
CA ASN A 8 13.00 5.24 11.75
C ASN A 8 14.17 4.46 12.37
N ASP A 9 13.90 3.63 13.38
CA ASP A 9 14.90 2.77 14.04
C ASP A 9 15.55 1.77 13.08
N ARG A 10 14.90 1.50 11.95
CA ARG A 10 15.44 0.64 10.86
C ARG A 10 16.10 1.43 9.74
N GLY A 11 16.28 2.73 9.92
CA GLY A 11 16.81 3.60 8.87
C GLY A 11 15.87 3.76 7.66
N LEU A 12 14.56 3.65 7.86
CA LEU A 12 13.56 3.86 6.82
C LEU A 12 12.87 5.21 7.03
N VAL A 13 12.66 5.92 5.92
CA VAL A 13 11.95 7.20 5.91
C VAL A 13 10.83 7.20 4.88
N LEU A 14 9.82 8.01 5.14
CA LEU A 14 8.78 8.30 4.16
C LEU A 14 9.08 9.64 3.51
N ARG A 15 9.03 9.70 2.20
CA ARG A 15 9.09 10.94 1.44
C ARG A 15 8.00 11.01 0.38
N TRP A 16 7.66 12.21 -0.02
CA TRP A 16 6.75 12.42 -1.15
C TRP A 16 7.31 11.84 -2.44
N LEU A 17 6.43 11.25 -3.25
CA LEU A 17 6.80 10.86 -4.61
C LEU A 17 7.20 12.08 -5.44
N ARG A 18 8.13 11.84 -6.37
CA ARG A 18 8.61 12.80 -7.36
C ARG A 18 8.32 12.27 -8.77
N GLY A 19 8.38 13.14 -9.76
CA GLY A 19 8.14 12.74 -11.15
C GLY A 19 9.13 11.70 -11.68
N ASP A 20 10.35 11.70 -11.18
CA ASP A 20 11.41 10.75 -11.51
C ASP A 20 11.28 9.39 -10.79
N ASP A 21 10.30 9.22 -9.91
CA ASP A 21 10.02 7.93 -9.27
C ASP A 21 9.25 6.94 -10.18
N LEU A 22 8.59 7.41 -11.23
CA LEU A 22 7.75 6.57 -12.09
C LEU A 22 8.45 5.31 -12.63
N PRO A 23 9.71 5.37 -13.10
CA PRO A 23 10.42 4.17 -13.58
C PRO A 23 10.53 3.08 -12.51
N TRP A 24 10.96 3.40 -11.28
CA TRP A 24 11.09 2.40 -10.24
C TRP A 24 9.73 1.95 -9.68
N LEU A 25 8.71 2.80 -9.66
CA LEU A 25 7.34 2.40 -9.29
C LEU A 25 6.79 1.35 -10.24
N ARG A 26 7.09 1.47 -11.54
CA ARG A 26 6.77 0.48 -12.56
C ARG A 26 7.49 -0.85 -12.30
N GLU A 27 8.78 -0.78 -11.96
CA GLU A 27 9.55 -1.98 -11.56
C GLU A 27 8.99 -2.62 -10.29
N LEU A 28 8.68 -1.83 -9.28
CA LEU A 28 8.06 -2.31 -8.04
C LEU A 28 6.74 -3.04 -8.35
N TYR A 29 5.89 -2.45 -9.17
CA TYR A 29 4.62 -3.07 -9.59
C TYR A 29 4.86 -4.42 -10.28
N ALA A 30 5.75 -4.47 -11.26
CA ALA A 30 6.09 -5.69 -11.98
C ALA A 30 6.64 -6.78 -11.05
N THR A 31 7.52 -6.40 -10.13
CA THR A 31 8.15 -7.33 -9.18
C THR A 31 7.14 -7.91 -8.20
N THR A 32 6.20 -7.11 -7.69
CA THR A 32 5.15 -7.59 -6.78
C THR A 32 4.12 -8.49 -7.46
N ARG A 33 4.02 -8.44 -8.78
CA ARG A 33 3.12 -9.25 -9.62
C ARG A 33 3.80 -10.44 -10.30
N ALA A 34 5.10 -10.62 -10.12
CA ALA A 34 5.87 -11.65 -10.80
C ALA A 34 5.30 -13.05 -10.60
N ASN A 35 4.89 -13.40 -9.39
CA ASN A 35 4.31 -14.71 -9.06
C ASN A 35 2.95 -14.94 -9.73
N GLU A 36 2.14 -13.90 -9.89
CA GLU A 36 0.85 -13.98 -10.58
C GLU A 36 1.03 -14.22 -12.09
N MET A 37 2.11 -13.66 -12.65
CA MET A 37 2.43 -13.78 -14.08
C MET A 37 3.20 -15.06 -14.41
N ALA A 38 3.83 -15.71 -13.43
CA ALA A 38 4.68 -16.87 -13.66
C ALA A 38 3.97 -18.03 -14.38
N PRO A 39 2.72 -18.42 -14.01
CA PRO A 39 2.00 -19.53 -14.66
C PRO A 39 1.56 -19.26 -16.09
N LEU A 40 1.53 -17.99 -16.51
CA LEU A 40 1.02 -17.65 -17.84
C LEU A 40 2.04 -18.06 -18.93
N PRO A 41 1.58 -18.73 -20.01
CA PRO A 41 2.45 -19.19 -21.09
C PRO A 41 2.82 -18.06 -22.08
N TRP A 42 3.02 -16.85 -21.57
CA TRP A 42 3.33 -15.68 -22.38
C TRP A 42 4.85 -15.45 -22.42
N PRO A 43 5.38 -14.95 -23.55
CA PRO A 43 6.76 -14.47 -23.61
C PRO A 43 7.02 -13.36 -22.57
N ALA A 44 8.25 -13.25 -22.09
CA ALA A 44 8.63 -12.27 -21.09
C ALA A 44 8.29 -10.82 -21.51
N ALA A 45 8.52 -10.49 -22.78
CA ALA A 45 8.19 -9.17 -23.32
C ALA A 45 6.67 -8.86 -23.27
N GLN A 46 5.83 -9.87 -23.52
CA GLN A 46 4.37 -9.71 -23.43
C GLN A 46 3.91 -9.53 -21.99
N LYS A 47 4.48 -10.31 -21.05
CA LYS A 47 4.20 -10.14 -19.61
C LYS A 47 4.58 -8.73 -19.15
N ARG A 48 5.75 -8.26 -19.56
CA ARG A 48 6.22 -6.91 -19.24
C ARG A 48 5.29 -5.83 -19.77
N HIS A 49 4.94 -5.89 -21.05
CA HIS A 49 4.03 -4.93 -21.67
C HIS A 49 2.68 -4.89 -20.95
N PHE A 50 2.11 -6.05 -20.63
CA PHE A 50 0.86 -6.13 -19.87
C PHE A 50 0.99 -5.45 -18.49
N LEU A 51 2.05 -5.74 -17.73
CA LEU A 51 2.27 -5.14 -16.41
C LEU A 51 2.47 -3.62 -16.50
N ASP A 52 3.17 -3.14 -17.51
CA ASP A 52 3.36 -1.70 -17.73
C ASP A 52 2.02 -0.98 -18.00
N GLN A 53 1.14 -1.60 -18.80
CA GLN A 53 -0.21 -1.07 -19.03
C GLN A 53 -1.06 -1.08 -17.76
N GLN A 54 -1.03 -2.17 -16.99
CA GLN A 54 -1.77 -2.29 -15.72
C GLN A 54 -1.28 -1.28 -14.69
N PHE A 55 0.03 -1.06 -14.59
CA PHE A 55 0.60 -0.02 -13.74
C PHE A 55 0.10 1.37 -14.15
N ALA A 56 0.12 1.69 -15.44
CA ALA A 56 -0.32 2.99 -15.91
C ALA A 56 -1.80 3.25 -15.56
N LEU A 57 -2.67 2.25 -15.77
CA LEU A 57 -4.09 2.34 -15.43
C LEU A 57 -4.31 2.52 -13.91
N GLN A 58 -3.57 1.76 -13.09
CA GLN A 58 -3.67 1.87 -11.63
C GLN A 58 -3.17 3.23 -11.14
N HIS A 59 -2.03 3.68 -11.63
CA HIS A 59 -1.45 4.97 -11.25
C HIS A 59 -2.39 6.13 -11.60
N ASP A 60 -2.92 6.13 -12.82
CA ASP A 60 -3.89 7.11 -13.31
C ASP A 60 -5.16 7.13 -12.45
N HIS A 61 -5.67 5.96 -12.11
CA HIS A 61 -6.81 5.82 -11.22
C HIS A 61 -6.52 6.45 -9.85
N PHE A 62 -5.40 6.13 -9.23
CA PHE A 62 -5.07 6.68 -7.92
C PHE A 62 -4.94 8.20 -7.94
N VAL A 63 -4.26 8.76 -8.93
CA VAL A 63 -4.07 10.21 -9.06
C VAL A 63 -5.39 10.94 -9.27
N ARG A 64 -6.31 10.34 -10.02
CA ARG A 64 -7.63 10.97 -10.32
C ARG A 64 -8.63 10.87 -9.17
N TYR A 65 -8.70 9.71 -8.52
CA TYR A 65 -9.75 9.45 -7.54
C TYR A 65 -9.35 9.79 -6.09
N TYR A 66 -8.06 9.82 -5.80
CA TYR A 66 -7.57 10.15 -4.46
C TYR A 66 -6.85 11.50 -4.45
N VAL A 67 -7.51 12.52 -4.96
CA VAL A 67 -6.99 13.90 -4.94
C VAL A 67 -6.72 14.33 -3.49
N GLY A 68 -5.49 14.81 -3.21
CA GLY A 68 -5.08 15.18 -1.86
C GLY A 68 -4.59 14.02 -0.99
N ALA A 69 -4.52 12.80 -1.52
CA ALA A 69 -3.85 11.71 -0.82
C ALA A 69 -2.33 11.91 -0.76
N ASP A 70 -1.74 11.36 0.29
CA ASP A 70 -0.30 11.31 0.45
C ASP A 70 0.26 10.14 -0.38
N PHE A 71 0.92 10.44 -1.48
CA PHE A 71 1.65 9.48 -2.29
C PHE A 71 3.11 9.45 -1.83
N LEU A 72 3.50 8.41 -1.11
CA LEU A 72 4.79 8.34 -0.43
C LEU A 72 5.64 7.18 -0.94
N ALA A 73 6.93 7.44 -1.09
CA ALA A 73 7.96 6.41 -1.21
C ALA A 73 8.43 6.01 0.20
N ILE A 74 8.67 4.71 0.39
CA ILE A 74 9.39 4.17 1.53
C ILE A 74 10.85 4.03 1.10
N GLU A 75 11.74 4.71 1.78
CA GLU A 75 13.14 4.85 1.37
C GLU A 75 14.08 4.43 2.49
N GLN A 76 15.16 3.73 2.14
CA GLN A 76 16.25 3.48 3.08
C GLN A 76 17.13 4.72 3.23
N CYS A 77 17.75 4.89 4.37
CA CYS A 77 18.81 5.89 4.56
C CYS A 77 19.87 5.70 3.46
N GLY A 78 20.14 6.77 2.72
CA GLY A 78 20.97 6.71 1.51
C GLY A 78 20.21 6.83 0.19
N GLY A 79 18.87 7.02 0.25
CA GLY A 79 18.06 7.39 -0.91
C GLY A 79 17.60 6.23 -1.76
N ARG A 80 17.66 4.99 -1.28
CA ARG A 80 17.19 3.81 -2.03
C ARG A 80 15.70 3.56 -1.74
N PRO A 81 14.80 3.69 -2.73
CA PRO A 81 13.39 3.37 -2.56
C PRO A 81 13.19 1.85 -2.48
N ILE A 82 12.39 1.40 -1.53
CA ILE A 82 12.07 -0.01 -1.28
C ILE A 82 10.59 -0.31 -1.32
N GLY A 83 9.75 0.71 -1.41
CA GLY A 83 8.31 0.53 -1.42
C GLY A 83 7.55 1.84 -1.60
N ARG A 84 6.23 1.72 -1.63
CA ARG A 84 5.31 2.85 -1.68
C ARG A 84 4.22 2.71 -0.64
N TYR A 85 3.70 3.83 -0.15
CA TYR A 85 2.59 3.90 0.76
C TYR A 85 1.70 5.09 0.43
N TYR A 86 0.46 4.82 0.04
CA TYR A 86 -0.51 5.83 -0.37
C TYR A 86 -1.66 5.85 0.63
N VAL A 87 -1.94 7.02 1.18
CA VAL A 87 -2.98 7.18 2.19
C VAL A 87 -3.70 8.51 2.02
N ALA A 88 -5.03 8.46 1.93
CA ALA A 88 -5.88 9.64 1.98
C ALA A 88 -6.35 9.86 3.42
N ARG A 89 -6.22 11.10 3.91
CA ARG A 89 -6.65 11.52 5.24
C ARG A 89 -7.75 12.57 5.10
N SER A 90 -8.96 12.14 5.36
CA SER A 90 -10.17 12.96 5.37
C SER A 90 -11.02 12.54 6.58
N ASP A 91 -12.31 12.79 6.56
CA ASP A 91 -13.25 12.31 7.60
C ASP A 91 -13.17 10.78 7.79
N ILE A 92 -12.91 10.06 6.71
CA ILE A 92 -12.59 8.63 6.73
C ILE A 92 -11.21 8.48 6.08
N PHE A 93 -10.26 7.89 6.81
CA PHE A 93 -8.94 7.60 6.26
C PHE A 93 -9.04 6.44 5.27
N HIS A 94 -8.27 6.51 4.20
CA HIS A 94 -8.20 5.44 3.22
C HIS A 94 -6.76 5.01 2.99
N VAL A 95 -6.41 3.79 3.33
CA VAL A 95 -5.15 3.18 2.89
C VAL A 95 -5.35 2.74 1.44
N VAL A 96 -4.88 3.58 0.53
CA VAL A 96 -5.10 3.42 -0.91
C VAL A 96 -4.26 2.30 -1.49
N ASP A 97 -2.98 2.27 -1.11
CA ASP A 97 -2.05 1.23 -1.56
C ASP A 97 -0.83 1.13 -0.66
N ILE A 98 -0.32 -0.08 -0.53
CA ILE A 98 0.94 -0.37 0.14
C ILE A 98 1.65 -1.52 -0.59
N ALA A 99 2.89 -1.29 -0.99
CA ALA A 99 3.74 -2.28 -1.62
C ALA A 99 5.19 -2.09 -1.20
N VAL A 100 5.90 -3.18 -0.97
CA VAL A 100 7.35 -3.20 -0.72
C VAL A 100 8.01 -4.21 -1.65
N THR A 101 9.29 -4.04 -1.94
CA THR A 101 10.06 -5.00 -2.73
C THR A 101 10.12 -6.35 -2.03
N PRO A 102 10.16 -7.48 -2.77
CA PRO A 102 10.20 -8.82 -2.18
C PRO A 102 11.31 -9.04 -1.15
N ALA A 103 12.47 -8.41 -1.33
CA ALA A 103 13.58 -8.46 -0.38
C ALA A 103 13.23 -7.90 1.01
N HIS A 104 12.16 -7.13 1.13
CA HIS A 104 11.70 -6.48 2.37
C HIS A 104 10.39 -7.08 2.92
N TYR A 105 9.94 -8.21 2.34
CA TYR A 105 8.78 -8.90 2.86
C TYR A 105 9.01 -9.45 4.27
N ARG A 106 7.94 -9.55 5.06
CA ARG A 106 7.93 -10.10 6.43
C ARG A 106 8.80 -9.35 7.45
N GLN A 107 9.21 -8.14 7.14
CA GLN A 107 9.98 -7.29 8.05
C GLN A 107 9.09 -6.35 8.90
N GLY A 108 7.77 -6.51 8.85
CA GLY A 108 6.83 -5.71 9.65
C GLY A 108 6.62 -4.28 9.14
N ILE A 109 7.13 -3.92 7.96
CA ILE A 109 7.01 -2.55 7.41
C ILE A 109 5.54 -2.18 7.21
N GLY A 110 4.77 -3.04 6.54
CA GLY A 110 3.34 -2.80 6.32
C GLY A 110 2.55 -2.72 7.63
N THR A 111 2.84 -3.59 8.58
CA THR A 111 2.22 -3.56 9.91
C THR A 111 2.47 -2.23 10.61
N ALA A 112 3.71 -1.76 10.63
CA ALA A 112 4.06 -0.50 11.29
C ALA A 112 3.40 0.72 10.64
N LEU A 113 3.35 0.77 9.30
CA LEU A 113 2.71 1.87 8.57
C LEU A 113 1.20 1.91 8.82
N ILE A 114 0.53 0.77 8.74
CA ILE A 114 -0.91 0.70 8.98
C ILE A 114 -1.22 1.00 10.44
N ALA A 115 -0.50 0.41 11.40
CA ALA A 115 -0.70 0.68 12.82
C ALA A 115 -0.54 2.17 13.15
N HIS A 116 0.44 2.85 12.54
CA HIS A 116 0.61 4.29 12.69
C HIS A 116 -0.61 5.07 12.13
N THR A 117 -1.12 4.67 10.97
CA THR A 117 -2.33 5.30 10.39
C THR A 117 -3.56 5.06 11.27
N LEU A 118 -3.71 3.86 11.85
CA LEU A 118 -4.80 3.57 12.79
C LEU A 118 -4.72 4.44 14.05
N ALA A 119 -3.51 4.65 14.59
CA ALA A 119 -3.32 5.54 15.74
C ALA A 119 -3.73 6.98 15.41
N GLN A 120 -3.29 7.51 14.26
CA GLN A 120 -3.69 8.85 13.82
C GLN A 120 -5.21 8.97 13.61
N ALA A 121 -5.84 7.94 13.04
CA ALA A 121 -7.27 7.91 12.85
C ALA A 121 -8.03 7.85 14.20
N ALA A 122 -7.51 7.07 15.16
CA ALA A 122 -8.08 6.97 16.52
C ALA A 122 -8.08 8.32 17.23
N ASP A 123 -6.98 9.08 17.15
CA ASP A 123 -6.84 10.40 17.75
C ASP A 123 -7.90 11.38 17.22
N GLY A 124 -8.27 11.24 15.94
CA GLY A 124 -9.34 12.03 15.31
C GLY A 124 -10.74 11.40 15.40
N GLY A 125 -10.88 10.21 15.98
CA GLY A 125 -12.16 9.49 16.00
C GLY A 125 -12.61 8.99 14.61
N SER A 126 -11.68 8.90 13.65
CA SER A 126 -11.96 8.56 12.26
C SER A 126 -11.90 7.05 12.01
N ASN A 127 -12.71 6.59 11.07
CA ASN A 127 -12.59 5.22 10.54
C ASN A 127 -11.48 5.12 9.52
N VAL A 128 -11.01 3.89 9.27
CA VAL A 128 -10.05 3.60 8.20
C VAL A 128 -10.64 2.56 7.26
N LEU A 129 -10.56 2.81 5.97
CA LEU A 129 -10.93 1.90 4.89
C LEU A 129 -9.71 1.45 4.11
N LEU A 130 -9.78 0.26 3.58
CA LEU A 130 -8.85 -0.25 2.56
C LEU A 130 -9.56 -1.27 1.67
N HIS A 131 -8.93 -1.58 0.53
CA HIS A 131 -9.35 -2.68 -0.34
C HIS A 131 -8.24 -3.72 -0.40
N VAL A 132 -8.61 -4.99 -0.33
CA VAL A 132 -7.70 -6.12 -0.45
C VAL A 132 -8.18 -7.09 -1.51
N ASN A 133 -7.29 -7.52 -2.40
CA ASN A 133 -7.60 -8.56 -3.37
C ASN A 133 -8.00 -9.85 -2.66
N LYS A 134 -9.10 -10.48 -3.11
CA LYS A 134 -9.67 -11.70 -2.50
C LYS A 134 -8.70 -12.87 -2.47
N PHE A 135 -7.71 -12.90 -3.35
CA PHE A 135 -6.67 -13.92 -3.41
C PHE A 135 -5.40 -13.55 -2.61
N ASN A 136 -5.38 -12.39 -1.97
CA ASN A 136 -4.24 -11.98 -1.13
C ASN A 136 -4.46 -12.37 0.33
N ASP A 137 -4.41 -13.66 0.62
CA ASP A 137 -4.61 -14.22 1.97
C ASP A 137 -3.66 -13.62 3.01
N ARG A 138 -2.44 -13.28 2.58
CA ARG A 138 -1.43 -12.71 3.48
C ARG A 138 -1.84 -11.32 3.97
N ALA A 139 -2.24 -10.44 3.06
CA ALA A 139 -2.72 -9.11 3.41
C ALA A 139 -4.02 -9.20 4.21
N MET A 140 -4.93 -10.08 3.82
CA MET A 140 -6.18 -10.31 4.54
C MET A 140 -5.94 -10.70 6.02
N LYS A 141 -5.03 -11.65 6.27
CA LYS A 141 -4.65 -12.05 7.64
C LYS A 141 -4.02 -10.92 8.43
N LEU A 142 -3.22 -10.06 7.79
CA LEU A 142 -2.64 -8.89 8.43
C LEU A 142 -3.72 -7.91 8.86
N TYR A 143 -4.65 -7.57 7.97
CA TYR A 143 -5.70 -6.58 8.25
C TYR A 143 -6.67 -7.08 9.33
N LEU A 144 -7.06 -8.34 9.30
CA LEU A 144 -7.86 -8.95 10.37
C LEU A 144 -7.16 -8.85 11.74
N ARG A 145 -5.86 -9.15 11.81
CA ARG A 145 -5.08 -9.00 13.05
C ARG A 145 -5.03 -7.57 13.57
N LEU A 146 -5.04 -6.59 12.66
CA LEU A 146 -5.04 -5.17 13.02
C LEU A 146 -6.44 -4.64 13.37
N GLY A 147 -7.46 -5.50 13.34
CA GLY A 147 -8.82 -5.16 13.76
C GLY A 147 -9.73 -4.66 12.64
N PHE A 148 -9.32 -4.81 11.38
CA PHE A 148 -10.22 -4.58 10.26
C PHE A 148 -11.25 -5.70 10.15
N ALA A 149 -12.44 -5.36 9.68
CA ALA A 149 -13.48 -6.32 9.30
C ALA A 149 -13.92 -6.06 7.86
N VAL A 150 -14.35 -7.11 7.17
CA VAL A 150 -14.95 -6.97 5.85
C VAL A 150 -16.24 -6.16 5.97
N SER A 151 -16.35 -5.10 5.19
CA SER A 151 -17.52 -4.21 5.17
C SER A 151 -18.32 -4.30 3.87
N GLU A 152 -17.67 -4.67 2.75
CA GLU A 152 -18.35 -4.73 1.45
C GLU A 152 -17.63 -5.68 0.50
N ASP A 153 -18.40 -6.32 -0.38
CA ASP A 153 -17.89 -7.06 -1.54
C ASP A 153 -17.72 -6.10 -2.72
N ALA A 154 -16.49 -5.76 -3.05
CA ALA A 154 -16.14 -4.87 -4.16
C ALA A 154 -15.66 -5.66 -5.39
N GLY A 155 -16.28 -6.77 -5.72
CA GLY A 155 -15.96 -7.60 -6.89
C GLY A 155 -14.70 -8.44 -6.69
N SER A 156 -13.58 -8.08 -7.30
CA SER A 156 -12.30 -8.78 -7.12
C SER A 156 -11.61 -8.50 -5.78
N HIS A 157 -12.12 -7.54 -5.02
CA HIS A 157 -11.57 -7.11 -3.75
C HIS A 157 -12.62 -7.15 -2.65
N TRP A 158 -12.16 -7.28 -1.39
CA TRP A 158 -12.93 -6.94 -0.20
C TRP A 158 -12.64 -5.50 0.19
N GLN A 159 -13.69 -4.71 0.45
CA GLN A 159 -13.51 -3.50 1.23
C GLN A 159 -13.48 -3.90 2.71
N MET A 160 -12.49 -3.40 3.42
CA MET A 160 -12.35 -3.63 4.85
C MET A 160 -12.38 -2.32 5.60
N ARG A 161 -12.99 -2.33 6.78
CA ARG A 161 -13.15 -1.16 7.65
C ARG A 161 -12.58 -1.44 9.03
N TRP A 162 -11.89 -0.45 9.55
CA TRP A 162 -11.49 -0.37 10.94
C TRP A 162 -12.15 0.85 11.58
N SER A 163 -12.57 0.72 12.83
CA SER A 163 -13.17 1.80 13.62
C SER A 163 -12.46 1.90 14.96
N PRO A 164 -12.16 3.11 15.44
CA PRO A 164 -11.55 3.27 16.76
C PRO A 164 -12.51 2.75 17.82
N THR A 165 -11.97 2.03 18.80
CA THR A 165 -12.73 1.65 19.99
C THR A 165 -13.07 2.93 20.75
N LYS A 166 -14.35 3.22 20.95
CA LYS A 166 -14.74 4.35 21.82
C LYS A 166 -14.14 4.10 23.21
N PRO A 167 -13.42 5.06 23.79
CA PRO A 167 -13.07 4.94 25.19
C PRO A 167 -14.36 4.82 25.99
N ARG A 168 -14.42 3.82 26.88
CA ARG A 168 -15.51 3.64 27.84
C ARG A 168 -15.51 4.77 28.86
#